data_0183f3f7fc99ad2655f732f0052e6ff7
#
_entry.id   0183f3f7fc99ad2655f732f0052e6ff7
#
_cell.length_a   1.000
_cell.length_b   1.000
_cell.length_c   1.000
_cell.angle_alpha   90.00
_cell.angle_beta   90.00
_cell.angle_gamma   90.00
#
_symmetry.space_group_name_H-M   'P 1'
#
loop_
_entity.id
_entity.type
_entity.pdbx_description
1 polymer ?
#
loop_
_entity_poly.entity_id
_entity_poly.type
_entity_poly.pdbx_seq_one_letter_code
_entity_poly.pdbx_strand_id
1 'polypeptide(L)'
;MTDNTKTALTALRDSDHPLGRPLALCLMFEAAKDQCLAASIFDLAAALDSALHIPSESLLAAIRVQWWVDALSDSATQTAPLVTQLHAQFHTHDGLQSDIIDLIGHWQTSCHDENRDNIDGWAAVWALVAKHMGQAAQSAIATDI
;
A
#
# COMPACT_ATOMS: atom_id res chain seq x y z
N MET A 1 6.94 19.25 -6.49
CA MET A 1 6.95 17.92 -5.86
C MET A 1 6.95 18.10 -4.36
N THR A 2 6.00 17.49 -3.68
CA THR A 2 5.91 17.57 -2.22
C THR A 2 6.95 16.65 -1.58
N ASP A 3 7.41 17.00 -0.38
CA ASP A 3 8.36 16.18 0.38
C ASP A 3 7.81 14.76 0.63
N ASN A 4 6.49 14.63 0.78
CA ASN A 4 5.85 13.34 1.00
C ASN A 4 5.98 12.40 -0.19
N THR A 5 5.83 12.91 -1.42
CA THR A 5 6.00 12.10 -2.64
C THR A 5 7.43 11.59 -2.75
N LYS A 6 8.40 12.45 -2.52
CA LYS A 6 9.81 12.10 -2.56
C LYS A 6 10.15 11.05 -1.50
N THR A 7 9.60 11.22 -0.30
CA THR A 7 9.81 10.27 0.81
C THR A 7 9.20 8.91 0.49
N ALA A 8 7.98 8.87 -0.05
CA ALA A 8 7.31 7.62 -0.40
C ALA A 8 8.07 6.85 -1.50
N LEU A 9 8.52 7.54 -2.55
CA LEU A 9 9.32 6.92 -3.61
C LEU A 9 10.66 6.40 -3.09
N THR A 10 11.32 7.16 -2.21
CA THR A 10 12.59 6.75 -1.62
C THR A 10 12.41 5.51 -0.74
N ALA A 11 11.36 5.46 0.07
CA ALA A 11 11.05 4.32 0.90
C ALA A 11 10.80 3.06 0.07
N LEU A 12 10.05 3.20 -1.02
CA LEU A 12 9.78 2.08 -1.93
C LEU A 12 11.06 1.60 -2.62
N ARG A 13 11.88 2.53 -3.13
CA ARG A 13 13.15 2.21 -3.78
C ARG A 13 14.11 1.49 -2.85
N ASP A 14 14.17 1.93 -1.59
CA ASP A 14 15.12 1.42 -0.60
C ASP A 14 14.56 0.24 0.20
N SER A 15 13.33 -0.22 -0.10
CA SER A 15 12.77 -1.38 0.55
C SER A 15 13.54 -2.65 0.20
N ASP A 16 13.54 -3.62 1.08
CA ASP A 16 14.18 -4.92 0.86
C ASP A 16 13.41 -5.81 -0.13
N HIS A 17 12.23 -5.38 -0.53
CA HIS A 17 11.40 -6.16 -1.45
C HIS A 17 11.99 -6.12 -2.87
N PRO A 18 12.03 -7.28 -3.60
CA PRO A 18 12.60 -7.32 -4.96
C PRO A 18 11.95 -6.38 -5.95
N LEU A 19 10.68 -6.06 -5.77
CA LEU A 19 9.94 -5.17 -6.67
C LEU A 19 10.05 -3.69 -6.31
N GLY A 20 10.68 -3.35 -5.17
CA GLY A 20 10.73 -1.96 -4.71
C GLY A 20 11.38 -1.01 -5.70
N ARG A 21 12.57 -1.34 -6.19
CA ARG A 21 13.28 -0.49 -7.16
C ARG A 21 12.58 -0.41 -8.52
N PRO A 22 12.17 -1.54 -9.14
CA PRO A 22 11.43 -1.47 -10.40
C PRO A 22 10.15 -0.65 -10.30
N LEU A 23 9.38 -0.81 -9.22
CA LEU A 23 8.15 -0.06 -9.01
C LEU A 23 8.42 1.43 -8.83
N ALA A 24 9.42 1.79 -8.03
CA ALA A 24 9.79 3.20 -7.84
C ALA A 24 10.20 3.84 -9.16
N LEU A 25 10.97 3.13 -9.99
CA LEU A 25 11.37 3.62 -11.30
C LEU A 25 10.16 3.84 -12.22
N CYS A 26 9.23 2.90 -12.26
CA CYS A 26 8.01 3.03 -13.05
C CYS A 26 7.17 4.23 -12.61
N LEU A 27 7.06 4.46 -11.31
CA LEU A 27 6.24 5.54 -10.76
C LEU A 27 6.83 6.93 -11.00
N MET A 28 8.11 7.05 -11.29
CA MET A 28 8.74 8.34 -11.59
C MET A 28 8.10 9.05 -12.80
N PHE A 29 7.43 8.31 -13.67
CA PHE A 29 6.80 8.84 -14.87
C PHE A 29 5.35 9.26 -14.65
N GLU A 30 4.80 9.03 -13.44
CA GLU A 30 3.42 9.41 -13.12
C GLU A 30 3.34 10.82 -12.54
N ALA A 31 2.12 11.39 -12.49
CA ALA A 31 1.90 12.67 -11.84
C ALA A 31 2.25 12.57 -10.34
N ALA A 32 2.74 13.67 -9.75
CA ALA A 32 3.26 13.68 -8.38
C ALA A 32 2.27 13.13 -7.34
N LYS A 33 0.98 13.50 -7.45
CA LYS A 33 -0.04 13.01 -6.52
C LYS A 33 -0.27 11.49 -6.66
N ASP A 34 -0.20 10.99 -7.89
CA ASP A 34 -0.37 9.56 -8.18
C ASP A 34 0.86 8.78 -7.76
N GLN A 35 2.06 9.36 -7.90
CA GLN A 35 3.29 8.78 -7.38
C GLN A 35 3.21 8.54 -5.88
N CYS A 36 2.76 9.53 -5.12
CA CYS A 36 2.66 9.43 -3.66
C CYS A 36 1.69 8.32 -3.25
N LEU A 37 0.50 8.29 -3.84
CA LEU A 37 -0.50 7.28 -3.54
C LEU A 37 -0.01 5.88 -3.91
N ALA A 38 0.44 5.69 -5.15
CA ALA A 38 0.89 4.39 -5.63
C ALA A 38 2.11 3.89 -4.84
N ALA A 39 3.09 4.75 -4.59
CA ALA A 39 4.28 4.38 -3.83
C ALA A 39 3.92 3.97 -2.40
N SER A 40 2.98 4.65 -1.74
CA SER A 40 2.53 4.30 -0.40
C SER A 40 1.83 2.94 -0.38
N ILE A 41 0.98 2.65 -1.37
CA ILE A 41 0.29 1.37 -1.47
C ILE A 41 1.28 0.23 -1.73
N PHE A 42 2.22 0.41 -2.66
CA PHE A 42 3.24 -0.60 -2.95
C PHE A 42 4.19 -0.81 -1.77
N ASP A 43 4.55 0.24 -1.05
CA ASP A 43 5.38 0.14 0.15
C ASP A 43 4.66 -0.63 1.25
N LEU A 44 3.35 -0.40 1.42
CA LEU A 44 2.52 -1.19 2.33
C LEU A 44 2.51 -2.67 1.93
N ALA A 45 2.31 -2.96 0.64
CA ALA A 45 2.31 -4.34 0.15
C ALA A 45 3.66 -5.03 0.42
N ALA A 46 4.77 -4.33 0.22
CA ALA A 46 6.10 -4.84 0.53
C ALA A 46 6.28 -5.11 2.03
N ALA A 47 5.78 -4.22 2.87
CA ALA A 47 5.81 -4.40 4.33
C ALA A 47 4.96 -5.59 4.78
N LEU A 48 3.79 -5.77 4.17
CA LEU A 48 2.92 -6.91 4.44
C LEU A 48 3.57 -8.23 4.00
N ASP A 49 4.24 -8.25 2.85
CA ASP A 49 4.99 -9.42 2.40
C ASP A 49 6.11 -9.78 3.40
N SER A 50 6.83 -8.78 3.89
CA SER A 50 7.86 -9.00 4.90
C SER A 50 7.27 -9.54 6.20
N ALA A 51 6.12 -9.02 6.62
CA ALA A 51 5.41 -9.51 7.79
C ALA A 51 4.95 -10.96 7.62
N LEU A 52 4.61 -11.36 6.39
CA LEU A 52 4.16 -12.70 6.08
C LEU A 52 5.32 -13.71 5.99
N HIS A 53 6.44 -13.34 5.38
CA HIS A 53 7.50 -14.27 5.01
C HIS A 53 8.67 -14.35 6.01
N ILE A 54 8.97 -13.26 6.74
CA ILE A 54 10.07 -13.26 7.69
C ILE A 54 9.82 -14.20 8.86
N PRO A 55 8.64 -14.16 9.54
CA PRO A 55 8.39 -15.12 10.64
C PRO A 55 8.22 -16.54 10.11
N SER A 56 8.87 -17.49 10.78
CA SER A 56 8.67 -18.91 10.47
C SER A 56 7.35 -19.45 10.99
N GLU A 57 6.75 -18.78 11.97
CA GLU A 57 5.52 -19.21 12.60
C GLU A 57 4.32 -18.40 12.11
N SER A 58 3.23 -19.10 11.78
CA SER A 58 1.99 -18.47 11.29
C SER A 58 1.41 -17.47 12.27
N LEU A 59 1.50 -17.76 13.57
CA LEU A 59 0.97 -16.86 14.60
C LEU A 59 1.68 -15.52 14.62
N LEU A 60 3.02 -15.51 14.50
CA LEU A 60 3.79 -14.27 14.46
C LEU A 60 3.49 -13.48 13.19
N ALA A 61 3.35 -14.16 12.06
CA ALA A 61 2.94 -13.51 10.81
C ALA A 61 1.56 -12.87 10.96
N ALA A 62 0.60 -13.59 11.54
CA ALA A 62 -0.75 -13.08 11.77
C ALA A 62 -0.76 -11.84 12.69
N ILE A 63 0.03 -11.85 13.76
CA ILE A 63 0.15 -10.73 14.69
C ILE A 63 0.71 -9.50 13.98
N ARG A 64 1.74 -9.67 13.15
CA ARG A 64 2.34 -8.56 12.41
C ARG A 64 1.40 -7.97 11.37
N VAL A 65 0.66 -8.81 10.66
CA VAL A 65 -0.34 -8.35 9.68
C VAL A 65 -1.48 -7.63 10.42
N GLN A 66 -1.94 -8.17 11.55
CA GLN A 66 -2.99 -7.53 12.35
C GLN A 66 -2.56 -6.15 12.85
N TRP A 67 -1.28 -5.98 13.19
CA TRP A 67 -0.75 -4.67 13.58
C TRP A 67 -1.03 -3.59 12.53
N TRP A 68 -0.88 -3.94 11.25
CA TRP A 68 -1.17 -3.00 10.15
C TRP A 68 -2.66 -2.64 10.08
N VAL A 69 -3.54 -3.61 10.29
CA VAL A 69 -5.00 -3.34 10.34
C VAL A 69 -5.31 -2.35 11.47
N ASP A 70 -4.77 -2.60 12.65
CA ASP A 70 -5.01 -1.74 13.82
C ASP A 70 -4.44 -0.33 13.59
N ALA A 71 -3.23 -0.23 13.07
CA ALA A 71 -2.56 1.04 12.82
C ALA A 71 -3.30 1.89 11.77
N LEU A 72 -3.84 1.25 10.74
CA LEU A 72 -4.53 1.96 9.66
C LEU A 72 -6.01 2.21 9.97
N SER A 73 -6.57 1.53 10.97
CA SER A 73 -7.94 1.77 11.43
C SER A 73 -8.03 2.94 12.41
N ASP A 74 -6.97 3.18 13.20
CA ASP A 74 -6.95 4.23 14.23
C ASP A 74 -5.76 5.17 14.00
N SER A 75 -6.04 6.44 13.78
CA SER A 75 -5.02 7.46 13.50
C SER A 75 -4.31 8.00 14.73
N ALA A 76 -4.79 7.69 15.94
CA ALA A 76 -4.43 8.47 17.13
C ALA A 76 -3.07 8.12 17.75
N THR A 77 -2.49 6.95 17.45
CA THR A 77 -1.38 6.44 18.25
C THR A 77 -0.15 5.99 17.47
N GLN A 78 -0.18 6.03 16.13
CA GLN A 78 0.93 5.48 15.33
C GLN A 78 1.82 6.58 14.77
N THR A 79 3.13 6.42 14.98
CA THR A 79 4.15 7.35 14.53
C THR A 79 4.97 6.81 13.34
N ALA A 80 4.68 5.60 12.86
CA ALA A 80 5.38 5.02 11.72
C ALA A 80 5.16 5.89 10.47
N PRO A 81 6.22 6.25 9.73
CA PRO A 81 6.09 7.17 8.60
C PRO A 81 5.09 6.71 7.53
N LEU A 82 5.07 5.42 7.21
CA LEU A 82 4.14 4.89 6.21
C LEU A 82 2.69 5.00 6.67
N VAL A 83 2.42 4.72 7.94
CA VAL A 83 1.07 4.87 8.51
C VAL A 83 0.60 6.32 8.42
N THR A 84 1.47 7.28 8.76
CA THR A 84 1.17 8.70 8.66
C THR A 84 0.87 9.11 7.22
N GLN A 85 1.66 8.64 6.26
CA GLN A 85 1.44 8.93 4.84
C GLN A 85 0.11 8.37 4.34
N LEU A 86 -0.23 7.14 4.73
CA LEU A 86 -1.49 6.52 4.33
C LEU A 86 -2.69 7.23 4.93
N HIS A 87 -2.63 7.63 6.21
CA HIS A 87 -3.71 8.41 6.83
C HIS A 87 -3.92 9.76 6.12
N ALA A 88 -2.85 10.41 5.68
CA ALA A 88 -2.96 11.63 4.89
C ALA A 88 -3.69 11.38 3.57
N GLN A 89 -3.42 10.25 2.91
CA GLN A 89 -4.11 9.87 1.66
C GLN A 89 -5.59 9.54 1.89
N PHE A 90 -5.96 9.03 3.04
CA PHE A 90 -7.36 8.71 3.36
C PHE A 90 -8.25 9.95 3.35
N HIS A 91 -7.70 11.11 3.69
CA HIS A 91 -8.45 12.38 3.67
C HIS A 91 -8.73 12.89 2.25
N THR A 92 -7.94 12.48 1.27
CA THR A 92 -8.06 12.97 -0.10
C THR A 92 -8.65 11.96 -1.07
N HIS A 93 -8.77 10.69 -0.65
CA HIS A 93 -9.29 9.61 -1.50
C HIS A 93 -10.40 8.88 -0.76
N ASP A 94 -11.65 9.12 -1.19
CA ASP A 94 -12.83 8.50 -0.58
C ASP A 94 -12.79 6.98 -0.76
N GLY A 95 -13.05 6.27 0.33
CA GLY A 95 -13.09 4.81 0.34
C GLY A 95 -11.72 4.13 0.36
N LEU A 96 -10.64 4.87 0.30
CA LEU A 96 -9.28 4.30 0.29
C LEU A 96 -8.99 3.53 1.57
N GLN A 97 -9.35 4.05 2.74
CA GLN A 97 -9.13 3.37 4.01
C GLN A 97 -9.81 2.02 4.06
N SER A 98 -11.09 1.96 3.68
CA SER A 98 -11.84 0.72 3.64
C SER A 98 -11.24 -0.26 2.64
N ASP A 99 -10.85 0.21 1.46
CA ASP A 99 -10.25 -0.61 0.42
C ASP A 99 -8.90 -1.19 0.88
N ILE A 100 -8.10 -0.42 1.60
CA ILE A 100 -6.81 -0.89 2.12
C ILE A 100 -7.00 -1.92 3.23
N ILE A 101 -7.96 -1.72 4.12
CA ILE A 101 -8.27 -2.72 5.16
C ILE A 101 -8.71 -4.03 4.51
N ASP A 102 -9.56 -3.98 3.48
CA ASP A 102 -9.96 -5.17 2.73
C ASP A 102 -8.77 -5.82 2.03
N LEU A 103 -7.87 -5.03 1.49
CA LEU A 103 -6.64 -5.51 0.86
C LEU A 103 -5.79 -6.33 1.84
N ILE A 104 -5.61 -5.85 3.05
CA ILE A 104 -4.83 -6.53 4.08
C ILE A 104 -5.44 -7.90 4.42
N GLY A 105 -6.74 -8.07 4.24
CA GLY A 105 -7.42 -9.33 4.41
C GLY A 105 -6.82 -10.47 3.58
N HIS A 106 -6.30 -10.19 2.38
CA HIS A 106 -5.61 -11.21 1.57
C HIS A 106 -4.34 -11.71 2.25
N TRP A 107 -3.58 -10.83 2.88
CA TRP A 107 -2.39 -11.22 3.64
C TRP A 107 -2.76 -11.98 4.92
N GLN A 108 -3.83 -11.58 5.59
CA GLN A 108 -4.33 -12.32 6.77
C GLN A 108 -4.67 -13.76 6.42
N THR A 109 -5.36 -13.97 5.31
CA THR A 109 -5.70 -15.31 4.81
C THR A 109 -4.43 -16.11 4.51
N SER A 110 -3.45 -15.51 3.87
CA SER A 110 -2.21 -16.17 3.48
C SER A 110 -1.33 -16.57 4.66
N CYS A 111 -1.51 -16.01 5.84
CA CYS A 111 -0.75 -16.39 7.04
C CYS A 111 -0.90 -17.86 7.39
N HIS A 112 -2.02 -18.47 7.04
CA HIS A 112 -2.34 -19.85 7.35
C HIS A 112 -2.03 -20.84 6.21
N ASP A 113 -1.60 -20.33 5.05
CA ASP A 113 -1.22 -21.16 3.90
C ASP A 113 0.21 -21.67 4.04
N GLU A 114 0.43 -22.93 3.69
CA GLU A 114 1.76 -23.54 3.77
C GLU A 114 2.79 -22.82 2.89
N ASN A 115 2.38 -22.45 1.69
CA ASN A 115 3.26 -21.78 0.72
C ASN A 115 3.32 -20.26 0.92
N ARG A 116 2.39 -19.70 1.67
CA ARG A 116 2.25 -18.25 1.86
C ARG A 116 2.32 -17.47 0.56
N ASP A 117 1.84 -18.10 -0.51
CA ASP A 117 1.75 -17.45 -1.81
C ASP A 117 0.55 -16.51 -1.80
N ASN A 118 0.77 -15.27 -2.20
CA ASN A 118 -0.25 -14.22 -2.11
C ASN A 118 -0.46 -13.54 -3.47
N ILE A 119 -0.62 -14.34 -4.52
CA ILE A 119 -0.89 -13.85 -5.86
C ILE A 119 -2.16 -13.00 -5.88
N ASP A 120 -3.21 -13.45 -5.17
CA ASP A 120 -4.49 -12.73 -5.09
C ASP A 120 -4.32 -11.36 -4.39
N GLY A 121 -3.50 -11.30 -3.36
CA GLY A 121 -3.17 -10.05 -2.68
C GLY A 121 -2.47 -9.06 -3.61
N TRP A 122 -1.49 -9.50 -4.37
CA TRP A 122 -0.79 -8.65 -5.34
C TRP A 122 -1.71 -8.20 -6.47
N ALA A 123 -2.58 -9.08 -6.97
CA ALA A 123 -3.59 -8.70 -7.96
C ALA A 123 -4.51 -7.61 -7.41
N ALA A 124 -4.90 -7.72 -6.13
CA ALA A 124 -5.71 -6.71 -5.45
C ALA A 124 -4.96 -5.38 -5.28
N VAL A 125 -3.64 -5.40 -5.05
CA VAL A 125 -2.80 -4.19 -5.00
C VAL A 125 -2.87 -3.44 -6.33
N TRP A 126 -2.66 -4.12 -7.43
CA TRP A 126 -2.72 -3.51 -8.76
C TRP A 126 -4.10 -2.95 -9.06
N ALA A 127 -5.16 -3.70 -8.72
CA ALA A 127 -6.54 -3.25 -8.92
C ALA A 127 -6.85 -2.00 -8.08
N LEU A 128 -6.38 -1.95 -6.84
CA LEU A 128 -6.57 -0.81 -5.95
C LEU A 128 -5.87 0.44 -6.47
N VAL A 129 -4.62 0.32 -6.89
CA VAL A 129 -3.86 1.43 -7.46
C VAL A 129 -4.56 1.95 -8.72
N ALA A 130 -4.97 1.05 -9.62
CA ALA A 130 -5.67 1.42 -10.84
C ALA A 130 -7.00 2.13 -10.55
N LYS A 131 -7.75 1.65 -9.56
CA LYS A 131 -9.04 2.25 -9.17
C LYS A 131 -8.86 3.70 -8.73
N HIS A 132 -7.92 3.96 -7.83
CA HIS A 132 -7.76 5.30 -7.24
C HIS A 132 -7.03 6.27 -8.16
N MET A 133 -6.08 5.81 -8.95
CA MET A 133 -5.44 6.64 -9.98
C MET A 133 -6.39 6.92 -11.14
N GLY A 134 -7.18 5.92 -11.54
CA GLY A 134 -8.17 6.05 -12.62
C GLY A 134 -9.27 7.05 -12.32
N GLN A 135 -9.68 7.19 -11.06
CA GLN A 135 -10.73 8.14 -10.67
C GLN A 135 -10.37 9.58 -11.01
N ALA A 136 -9.13 9.99 -10.78
CA ALA A 136 -8.67 11.32 -11.12
C ALA A 136 -8.70 11.56 -12.63
N ALA A 137 -8.28 10.58 -13.42
CA ALA A 137 -8.32 10.65 -14.89
C ALA A 137 -9.75 10.68 -15.41
N GLN A 138 -10.65 9.87 -14.86
CA GLN A 138 -12.06 9.85 -15.24
C GLN A 138 -12.77 11.15 -14.91
N SER A 139 -12.47 11.76 -13.76
CA SER A 139 -13.02 13.06 -13.39
C SER A 139 -12.55 14.15 -14.35
N ALA A 140 -11.29 14.13 -14.75
CA ALA A 140 -10.76 15.09 -15.71
C ALA A 140 -11.43 14.94 -17.09
N ILE A 141 -11.64 13.71 -17.56
CA ILE A 141 -12.34 13.43 -18.82
C ILE A 141 -13.80 13.87 -18.76
N ALA A 142 -14.49 13.60 -17.65
CA ALA A 142 -15.88 14.00 -17.46
C ALA A 142 -16.04 15.53 -17.44
N THR A 143 -15.04 16.26 -16.99
CA THR A 143 -15.06 17.72 -16.93
C THR A 143 -14.86 18.35 -18.31
N ASP A 144 -14.13 17.67 -19.21
CA ASP A 144 -13.85 18.17 -20.56
C ASP A 144 -15.00 17.91 -21.56
N ILE A 145 -16.01 17.19 -21.17
CA ILE A 145 -17.20 16.92 -21.97
C ILE A 145 -18.32 17.92 -21.62
#